data_d3252711c20b76bb20b9c00b41a54bce
#
_entry.id   d3252711c20b76bb20b9c00b41a54bce
#
_cell.length_a   1.000
_cell.length_b   1.000
_cell.length_c   1.000
_cell.angle_alpha   90.00
_cell.angle_beta   90.00
_cell.angle_gamma   90.00
#
_symmetry.space_group_name_H-M   'P 1'
#
loop_
_entity.id
_entity.type
_entity.pdbx_description
1 polymer ?
#
loop_
_entity_poly.entity_id
_entity_poly.type
_entity_poly.pdbx_seq_one_letter_code
_entity_poly.pdbx_strand_id
1 'polypeptide(L)'
;MRTNFKVSFYLRSNYENKEGKSPVMLRVFLNGEMANFGSTKIFVDKTMWNNATSRLKGRTAESLSVNAALDSISTTLNGIYRKFEDDESLSLEKIRSFFIGKDREYTTFLPVFDKFNEDIKQRVGHTISKDSLQKYSVLRRHFSEFLIHKYGRKDIGLTEFTPSVVQDFELYLSTVAGCAYNTSVKKMKALKTVTIYAQKRGYLLHDPFLNHRFHLEPVNRGFLTDEEIMKIANKDFGIQRLELVRDVFIFSCFTGLAYIDVSNLTPDNIVTLDDKQWIMTKRQKTSVETNVLLLDIPKRIIAKYSGLTNQKTNAYLKEIADLCGVKKNLTFHLARHTFATMSLSKGVPMESVSKMLGHTNIKTTQIYARITNKKIEHDMEQLADKLGKFNKAMGIR
;
A
#
# COMPACT_ATOMS: atom_id res chain seq x y z
N MET A 1 5.92 -27.51 32.27
CA MET A 1 4.51 -27.13 32.66
C MET A 1 3.98 -26.14 31.66
N ARG A 2 2.76 -26.33 31.13
CA ARG A 2 2.13 -25.28 30.29
C ARG A 2 1.79 -24.09 31.20
N THR A 3 2.45 -22.97 30.97
CA THR A 3 2.18 -21.71 31.64
C THR A 3 0.77 -21.22 31.27
N ASN A 4 -0.08 -20.99 32.25
CA ASN A 4 -1.45 -20.54 32.04
C ASN A 4 -1.52 -19.02 32.20
N PHE A 5 -1.63 -18.29 31.07
CA PHE A 5 -1.73 -16.84 31.04
C PHE A 5 -3.13 -16.41 30.57
N LYS A 6 -3.80 -15.52 31.32
CA LYS A 6 -5.15 -15.03 31.01
C LYS A 6 -5.29 -13.56 31.34
N VAL A 7 -5.83 -12.81 30.39
CA VAL A 7 -6.25 -11.40 30.56
C VAL A 7 -7.76 -11.35 30.76
N SER A 8 -8.23 -10.61 31.76
CA SER A 8 -9.65 -10.46 32.06
C SER A 8 -9.99 -9.01 32.40
N PHE A 9 -11.20 -8.59 32.03
CA PHE A 9 -11.73 -7.28 32.37
C PHE A 9 -12.95 -7.42 33.27
N TYR A 10 -13.15 -6.42 34.16
CA TYR A 10 -14.32 -6.35 35.02
C TYR A 10 -14.74 -4.90 35.22
N LEU A 11 -16.01 -4.70 35.49
CA LEU A 11 -16.54 -3.38 35.75
C LEU A 11 -16.42 -3.05 37.23
N ARG A 12 -15.90 -1.87 37.57
CA ARG A 12 -15.91 -1.35 38.94
C ARG A 12 -17.27 -0.70 39.22
N SER A 13 -18.25 -1.53 39.65
CA SER A 13 -19.66 -1.14 39.79
C SER A 13 -19.95 -0.16 40.97
N ASN A 14 -19.02 0.00 41.90
CA ASN A 14 -19.14 0.91 43.07
C ASN A 14 -18.60 2.33 42.79
N TYR A 15 -18.28 2.65 41.56
CA TYR A 15 -17.82 3.99 41.16
C TYR A 15 -18.42 4.37 39.79
N GLU A 16 -18.90 5.59 39.71
CA GLU A 16 -19.39 6.22 38.48
C GLU A 16 -18.73 7.60 38.31
N ASN A 17 -18.41 7.94 37.07
CA ASN A 17 -17.95 9.28 36.73
C ASN A 17 -19.15 10.27 36.69
N LYS A 18 -18.89 11.55 36.37
CA LYS A 18 -19.92 12.60 36.26
C LYS A 18 -20.99 12.31 35.21
N GLU A 19 -20.71 11.38 34.25
CA GLU A 19 -21.60 10.96 33.16
C GLU A 19 -22.37 9.67 33.52
N GLY A 20 -22.29 9.16 34.75
CA GLY A 20 -22.94 7.91 35.16
C GLY A 20 -22.27 6.64 34.65
N LYS A 21 -21.06 6.74 34.10
CA LYS A 21 -20.32 5.60 33.53
C LYS A 21 -19.32 5.04 34.54
N SER A 22 -19.15 3.71 34.55
CA SER A 22 -18.23 2.98 35.41
C SER A 22 -16.94 2.61 34.67
N PRO A 23 -15.77 2.65 35.35
CA PRO A 23 -14.50 2.29 34.73
C PRO A 23 -14.36 0.77 34.57
N VAL A 24 -13.84 0.36 33.44
CA VAL A 24 -13.41 -1.03 33.16
C VAL A 24 -12.02 -1.23 33.75
N MET A 25 -11.89 -2.26 34.59
CA MET A 25 -10.67 -2.65 35.29
C MET A 25 -10.02 -3.86 34.62
N LEU A 26 -8.70 -3.94 34.70
CA LEU A 26 -7.88 -5.00 34.10
C LEU A 26 -7.32 -5.93 35.17
N ARG A 27 -7.51 -7.24 34.97
CA ARG A 27 -6.87 -8.32 35.77
C ARG A 27 -6.05 -9.20 34.86
N VAL A 28 -4.91 -9.65 35.35
CA VAL A 28 -4.05 -10.60 34.67
C VAL A 28 -3.80 -11.80 35.57
N PHE A 29 -3.85 -12.99 35.01
CA PHE A 29 -3.60 -14.26 35.67
C PHE A 29 -2.38 -14.91 35.05
N LEU A 30 -1.50 -15.45 35.89
CA LEU A 30 -0.31 -16.22 35.50
C LEU A 30 -0.17 -17.40 36.46
N ASN A 31 -0.22 -18.64 35.96
CA ASN A 31 -0.03 -19.87 36.73
C ASN A 31 -0.92 -19.97 37.99
N GLY A 32 -2.15 -19.45 37.94
CA GLY A 32 -3.07 -19.44 39.04
C GLY A 32 -3.00 -18.22 39.96
N GLU A 33 -1.94 -17.43 39.90
CA GLU A 33 -1.85 -16.14 40.57
C GLU A 33 -2.62 -15.06 39.82
N MET A 34 -3.14 -14.05 40.53
CA MET A 34 -3.92 -12.94 39.97
C MET A 34 -3.38 -11.61 40.44
N ALA A 35 -3.17 -10.67 39.54
CA ALA A 35 -2.88 -9.28 39.87
C ALA A 35 -3.86 -8.32 39.20
N ASN A 36 -4.22 -7.26 39.94
CA ASN A 36 -5.00 -6.16 39.41
C ASN A 36 -4.06 -5.12 38.79
N PHE A 37 -4.20 -4.88 37.48
CA PHE A 37 -3.37 -3.95 36.73
C PHE A 37 -3.94 -2.52 36.71
N GLY A 38 -5.10 -2.31 37.32
CA GLY A 38 -5.71 -0.99 37.49
C GLY A 38 -6.82 -0.72 36.45
N SER A 39 -7.16 0.55 36.28
CA SER A 39 -8.17 0.99 35.33
C SER A 39 -7.62 1.04 33.90
N THR A 40 -8.41 0.57 32.93
CA THR A 40 -8.13 0.75 31.51
C THR A 40 -8.33 2.17 31.00
N LYS A 41 -8.85 3.08 31.87
CA LYS A 41 -9.33 4.43 31.53
C LYS A 41 -10.52 4.43 30.53
N ILE A 42 -11.12 3.29 30.28
CA ILE A 42 -12.36 3.15 29.51
C ILE A 42 -13.52 3.16 30.50
N PHE A 43 -14.51 4.02 30.23
CA PHE A 43 -15.72 4.15 31.02
C PHE A 43 -16.92 3.71 30.20
N VAL A 44 -17.80 2.90 30.77
CA VAL A 44 -18.96 2.32 30.09
C VAL A 44 -20.21 2.34 30.97
N ASP A 45 -21.37 2.30 30.34
CA ASP A 45 -22.64 2.12 31.02
C ASP A 45 -22.73 0.69 31.57
N LYS A 46 -23.11 0.58 32.86
CA LYS A 46 -23.27 -0.71 33.57
C LYS A 46 -24.27 -1.64 32.88
N THR A 47 -25.36 -1.08 32.34
CA THR A 47 -26.42 -1.87 31.68
C THR A 47 -25.95 -2.55 30.40
N MET A 48 -24.99 -1.94 29.73
CA MET A 48 -24.40 -2.44 28.51
C MET A 48 -23.28 -3.45 28.73
N TRP A 49 -22.79 -3.58 29.98
CA TRP A 49 -21.70 -4.51 30.28
C TRP A 49 -22.17 -5.97 30.39
N ASN A 50 -21.45 -6.90 29.76
CA ASN A 50 -21.66 -8.33 29.89
C ASN A 50 -20.51 -8.94 30.73
N ASN A 51 -20.83 -9.37 31.94
CA ASN A 51 -19.84 -9.96 32.85
C ASN A 51 -19.29 -11.28 32.36
N ALA A 52 -20.08 -12.09 31.65
CA ALA A 52 -19.65 -13.42 31.15
C ALA A 52 -18.59 -13.28 30.05
N THR A 53 -18.78 -12.34 29.12
CA THR A 53 -17.84 -12.11 28.02
C THR A 53 -16.79 -11.05 28.32
N SER A 54 -16.96 -10.27 29.41
CA SER A 54 -16.13 -9.11 29.75
C SER A 54 -16.07 -8.08 28.60
N ARG A 55 -17.20 -7.82 27.95
CA ARG A 55 -17.35 -6.93 26.79
C ARG A 55 -18.68 -6.18 26.86
N LEU A 56 -18.79 -5.10 26.08
CA LEU A 56 -20.08 -4.42 25.86
C LEU A 56 -21.00 -5.25 24.97
N LYS A 57 -22.28 -5.27 25.32
CA LYS A 57 -23.36 -5.87 24.54
C LYS A 57 -23.67 -5.04 23.28
N GLY A 58 -24.23 -5.69 22.25
CA GLY A 58 -24.70 -5.03 21.03
C GLY A 58 -23.62 -4.76 20.00
N ARG A 59 -24.03 -4.11 18.89
CA ARG A 59 -23.18 -3.78 17.74
C ARG A 59 -23.20 -2.29 17.39
N THR A 60 -23.43 -1.44 18.38
CA THR A 60 -23.32 0.01 18.19
C THR A 60 -21.87 0.42 17.91
N ALA A 61 -21.68 1.58 17.29
CA ALA A 61 -20.32 2.11 17.06
C ALA A 61 -19.50 2.23 18.36
N GLU A 62 -20.14 2.62 19.48
CA GLU A 62 -19.54 2.69 20.80
C GLU A 62 -19.12 1.30 21.29
N SER A 63 -20.02 0.31 21.22
CA SER A 63 -19.72 -1.06 21.65
C SER A 63 -18.57 -1.67 20.88
N LEU A 64 -18.53 -1.48 19.55
CA LEU A 64 -17.46 -1.98 18.69
C LEU A 64 -16.13 -1.29 19.00
N SER A 65 -16.14 0.01 19.20
CA SER A 65 -14.94 0.80 19.54
C SER A 65 -14.35 0.39 20.88
N VAL A 66 -15.19 0.29 21.92
CA VAL A 66 -14.77 -0.14 23.27
C VAL A 66 -14.24 -1.57 23.24
N ASN A 67 -14.96 -2.51 22.61
CA ASN A 67 -14.52 -3.89 22.52
C ASN A 67 -13.20 -4.03 21.78
N ALA A 68 -13.00 -3.29 20.69
CA ALA A 68 -11.73 -3.24 19.97
C ALA A 68 -10.58 -2.71 20.84
N ALA A 69 -10.83 -1.69 21.65
CA ALA A 69 -9.84 -1.17 22.58
C ALA A 69 -9.45 -2.20 23.65
N LEU A 70 -10.42 -2.93 24.22
CA LEU A 70 -10.17 -4.02 25.18
C LEU A 70 -9.40 -5.18 24.53
N ASP A 71 -9.69 -5.51 23.27
CA ASP A 71 -8.97 -6.53 22.51
C ASP A 71 -7.53 -6.11 22.22
N SER A 72 -7.29 -4.83 21.96
CA SER A 72 -5.95 -4.26 21.81
C SER A 72 -5.13 -4.40 23.10
N ILE A 73 -5.71 -4.11 24.26
CA ILE A 73 -5.05 -4.31 25.57
C ILE A 73 -4.72 -5.80 25.78
N SER A 74 -5.66 -6.71 25.48
CA SER A 74 -5.42 -8.15 25.59
C SER A 74 -4.30 -8.61 24.68
N THR A 75 -4.29 -8.16 23.43
CA THR A 75 -3.26 -8.49 22.45
C THR A 75 -1.89 -8.02 22.91
N THR A 76 -1.81 -6.82 23.46
CA THR A 76 -0.58 -6.24 24.01
C THR A 76 -0.02 -7.08 25.15
N LEU A 77 -0.86 -7.43 26.12
CA LEU A 77 -0.45 -8.26 27.27
C LEU A 77 -0.04 -9.65 26.87
N ASN A 78 -0.73 -10.26 25.90
CA ASN A 78 -0.32 -11.53 25.33
C ASN A 78 1.04 -11.42 24.59
N GLY A 79 1.30 -10.29 23.91
CA GLY A 79 2.59 -10.01 23.30
C GLY A 79 3.73 -9.88 24.30
N ILE A 80 3.47 -9.19 25.45
CA ILE A 80 4.41 -9.07 26.56
C ILE A 80 4.70 -10.44 27.18
N TYR A 81 3.64 -11.23 27.45
CA TYR A 81 3.77 -12.60 27.97
C TYR A 81 4.66 -13.44 27.06
N ARG A 82 4.38 -13.49 25.75
CA ARG A 82 5.18 -14.27 24.78
C ARG A 82 6.64 -13.83 24.71
N LYS A 83 6.91 -12.55 24.92
CA LYS A 83 8.29 -12.02 24.96
C LYS A 83 9.10 -12.61 26.11
N PHE A 84 8.44 -12.93 27.21
CA PHE A 84 9.06 -13.43 28.45
C PHE A 84 8.66 -14.87 28.80
N GLU A 85 7.98 -15.59 27.89
CA GLU A 85 7.44 -16.94 28.14
C GLU A 85 8.52 -17.95 28.56
N ASP A 86 9.74 -17.81 27.99
CA ASP A 86 10.90 -18.66 28.28
C ASP A 86 11.81 -18.10 29.37
N ASP A 87 11.41 -17.00 30.02
CA ASP A 87 12.23 -16.32 31.03
C ASP A 87 11.89 -16.88 32.42
N GLU A 88 12.85 -17.51 33.09
CA GLU A 88 12.70 -18.09 34.43
C GLU A 88 12.25 -17.05 35.49
N SER A 89 12.52 -15.76 35.26
CA SER A 89 12.09 -14.65 36.13
C SER A 89 10.71 -14.11 35.80
N LEU A 90 9.91 -14.78 34.94
CA LEU A 90 8.60 -14.36 34.57
C LEU A 90 7.67 -14.28 35.79
N SER A 91 7.14 -13.08 36.06
CA SER A 91 6.20 -12.79 37.15
C SER A 91 5.15 -11.78 36.70
N LEU A 92 4.00 -11.75 37.43
CA LEU A 92 2.96 -10.72 37.21
C LEU A 92 3.50 -9.31 37.40
N GLU A 93 4.44 -9.12 38.32
CA GLU A 93 5.07 -7.82 38.55
C GLU A 93 5.96 -7.39 37.38
N LYS A 94 6.73 -8.31 36.81
CA LYS A 94 7.54 -8.05 35.60
C LYS A 94 6.65 -7.70 34.40
N ILE A 95 5.58 -8.47 34.15
CA ILE A 95 4.59 -8.17 33.10
C ILE A 95 3.96 -6.79 33.36
N ARG A 96 3.61 -6.48 34.61
CA ARG A 96 3.03 -5.19 34.98
C ARG A 96 4.01 -4.04 34.75
N SER A 97 5.25 -4.16 35.23
CA SER A 97 6.31 -3.15 35.04
C SER A 97 6.54 -2.84 33.58
N PHE A 98 6.60 -3.89 32.76
CA PHE A 98 6.73 -3.74 31.31
C PHE A 98 5.49 -3.12 30.66
N PHE A 99 4.29 -3.53 31.13
CA PHE A 99 3.00 -2.97 30.64
C PHE A 99 2.85 -1.49 30.95
N ILE A 100 3.18 -1.06 32.19
CA ILE A 100 3.13 0.37 32.59
C ILE A 100 4.35 1.18 32.14
N GLY A 101 5.35 0.52 31.53
CA GLY A 101 6.50 1.17 30.90
C GLY A 101 7.69 1.47 31.80
N LYS A 102 7.77 0.89 33.01
CA LYS A 102 8.92 1.07 33.91
C LYS A 102 10.21 0.46 33.36
N ASP A 103 10.10 -0.70 32.66
CA ASP A 103 11.23 -1.47 32.15
C ASP A 103 11.27 -1.48 30.61
N ARG A 104 10.74 -0.41 29.96
CA ARG A 104 10.73 -0.33 28.50
C ARG A 104 12.10 0.08 27.97
N GLU A 105 12.54 -0.62 26.94
CA GLU A 105 13.74 -0.29 26.17
C GLU A 105 13.62 1.11 25.51
N TYR A 106 12.40 1.52 25.13
CA TYR A 106 12.12 2.81 24.52
C TYR A 106 10.96 3.51 25.26
N THR A 107 11.12 4.80 25.54
CA THR A 107 10.12 5.66 26.15
C THR A 107 9.48 6.63 25.14
N THR A 108 10.16 6.89 24.03
CA THR A 108 9.76 7.81 22.95
C THR A 108 9.69 7.12 21.60
N PHE A 109 9.02 7.73 20.61
CA PHE A 109 8.66 7.06 19.36
C PHE A 109 9.76 7.08 18.29
N LEU A 110 10.55 8.16 18.18
CA LEU A 110 11.56 8.25 17.12
C LEU A 110 12.65 7.19 17.22
N PRO A 111 13.19 6.81 18.40
CA PRO A 111 14.12 5.69 18.53
C PRO A 111 13.52 4.36 18.07
N VAL A 112 12.22 4.12 18.32
CA VAL A 112 11.52 2.93 17.81
C VAL A 112 11.44 2.97 16.29
N PHE A 113 11.18 4.14 15.73
CA PHE A 113 11.17 4.32 14.28
C PHE A 113 12.57 4.10 13.67
N ASP A 114 13.62 4.60 14.33
CA ASP A 114 15.00 4.40 13.90
C ASP A 114 15.36 2.92 13.93
N LYS A 115 14.99 2.19 14.99
CA LYS A 115 15.14 0.73 15.09
C LYS A 115 14.41 -0.03 13.99
N PHE A 116 13.18 0.39 13.65
CA PHE A 116 12.45 -0.14 12.51
C PHE A 116 13.22 0.06 11.19
N ASN A 117 13.79 1.25 10.97
CA ASN A 117 14.58 1.55 9.77
C ASN A 117 15.86 0.71 9.70
N GLU A 118 16.51 0.45 10.83
CA GLU A 118 17.67 -0.45 10.90
C GLU A 118 17.30 -1.88 10.53
N ASP A 119 16.21 -2.41 11.08
CA ASP A 119 15.71 -3.75 10.76
C ASP A 119 15.33 -3.88 9.26
N ILE A 120 14.73 -2.83 8.69
CA ILE A 120 14.45 -2.73 7.24
C ILE A 120 15.74 -2.71 6.43
N LYS A 121 16.75 -1.93 6.87
CA LYS A 121 18.04 -1.81 6.19
C LYS A 121 18.76 -3.16 6.05
N GLN A 122 18.70 -4.00 7.07
CA GLN A 122 19.27 -5.35 7.05
C GLN A 122 18.60 -6.26 6.00
N ARG A 123 17.36 -5.98 5.62
CA ARG A 123 16.59 -6.75 4.63
C ARG A 123 16.70 -6.22 3.20
N VAL A 124 17.40 -5.10 3.00
CA VAL A 124 17.60 -4.51 1.66
C VAL A 124 18.46 -5.45 0.82
N GLY A 125 18.00 -5.72 -0.40
CA GLY A 125 18.64 -6.66 -1.33
C GLY A 125 18.16 -8.11 -1.18
N HIS A 126 17.48 -8.46 -0.09
CA HIS A 126 16.87 -9.78 0.11
C HIS A 126 15.34 -9.73 -0.10
N THR A 127 14.62 -9.06 0.78
CA THR A 127 13.14 -9.00 0.76
C THR A 127 12.60 -7.59 0.58
N ILE A 128 13.44 -6.57 0.66
CA ILE A 128 13.04 -5.15 0.63
C ILE A 128 13.92 -4.39 -0.36
N SER A 129 13.32 -3.51 -1.17
CA SER A 129 14.05 -2.62 -2.09
C SER A 129 14.66 -1.41 -1.36
N LYS A 130 15.74 -0.84 -1.93
CA LYS A 130 16.34 0.43 -1.47
C LYS A 130 15.32 1.56 -1.42
N ASP A 131 14.42 1.64 -2.40
CA ASP A 131 13.35 2.66 -2.46
C ASP A 131 12.38 2.54 -1.29
N SER A 132 12.12 1.31 -0.81
CA SER A 132 11.27 1.10 0.35
C SER A 132 11.93 1.61 1.64
N LEU A 133 13.24 1.42 1.81
CA LEU A 133 13.98 2.01 2.94
C LEU A 133 13.96 3.54 2.87
N GLN A 134 14.25 4.11 1.69
CA GLN A 134 14.23 5.56 1.48
C GLN A 134 12.86 6.17 1.81
N LYS A 135 11.77 5.49 1.43
CA LYS A 135 10.40 5.92 1.79
C LYS A 135 10.22 6.07 3.31
N TYR A 136 10.70 5.13 4.10
CA TYR A 136 10.59 5.19 5.56
C TYR A 136 11.54 6.23 6.17
N SER A 137 12.75 6.40 5.64
CA SER A 137 13.67 7.45 6.07
C SER A 137 13.11 8.85 5.83
N VAL A 138 12.49 9.09 4.67
CA VAL A 138 11.80 10.35 4.36
C VAL A 138 10.59 10.55 5.29
N LEU A 139 9.81 9.50 5.56
CA LEU A 139 8.68 9.58 6.49
C LEU A 139 9.14 9.93 7.91
N ARG A 140 10.22 9.29 8.39
CA ARG A 140 10.80 9.59 9.70
C ARG A 140 11.21 11.05 9.83
N ARG A 141 11.83 11.63 8.78
CA ARG A 141 12.19 13.05 8.73
C ARG A 141 10.94 13.94 8.83
N HIS A 142 9.91 13.71 8.00
CA HIS A 142 8.67 14.48 8.06
C HIS A 142 7.97 14.38 9.42
N PHE A 143 8.04 13.22 10.06
CA PHE A 143 7.45 13.06 11.40
C PHE A 143 8.23 13.84 12.46
N SER A 144 9.57 13.86 12.39
CA SER A 144 10.40 14.69 13.27
C SER A 144 10.15 16.20 13.05
N GLU A 145 10.07 16.65 11.80
CA GLU A 145 9.75 18.04 11.44
C GLU A 145 8.36 18.45 11.94
N PHE A 146 7.37 17.56 11.85
CA PHE A 146 6.04 17.75 12.39
C PHE A 146 6.04 17.94 13.91
N LEU A 147 6.77 17.11 14.66
CA LEU A 147 6.84 17.22 16.12
C LEU A 147 7.42 18.56 16.55
N ILE A 148 8.45 19.05 15.86
CA ILE A 148 9.03 20.36 16.12
C ILE A 148 8.02 21.46 15.77
N HIS A 149 7.38 21.37 14.60
CA HIS A 149 6.43 22.39 14.14
C HIS A 149 5.19 22.50 15.03
N LYS A 150 4.58 21.38 15.36
CA LYS A 150 3.28 21.34 16.08
C LYS A 150 3.44 21.45 17.59
N TYR A 151 4.44 20.78 18.17
CA TYR A 151 4.59 20.61 19.61
C TYR A 151 5.85 21.28 20.18
N GLY A 152 6.75 21.83 19.35
CA GLY A 152 8.03 22.39 19.80
C GLY A 152 8.97 21.34 20.41
N ARG A 153 8.77 20.05 20.15
CA ARG A 153 9.51 18.95 20.77
C ARG A 153 10.29 18.16 19.72
N LYS A 154 11.45 17.62 20.10
CA LYS A 154 12.25 16.77 19.22
C LYS A 154 11.69 15.35 19.07
N ASP A 155 10.90 14.88 20.05
CA ASP A 155 10.30 13.55 20.08
C ASP A 155 9.00 13.55 20.89
N ILE A 156 8.24 12.44 20.82
CA ILE A 156 6.98 12.26 21.55
C ILE A 156 7.01 10.96 22.35
N GLY A 157 6.46 10.99 23.58
CA GLY A 157 6.33 9.80 24.41
C GLY A 157 5.43 8.75 23.76
N LEU A 158 5.79 7.47 23.89
CA LEU A 158 4.99 6.36 23.35
C LEU A 158 3.57 6.34 23.91
N THR A 159 3.37 6.79 25.15
CA THR A 159 2.05 6.92 25.77
C THR A 159 1.25 8.12 25.28
N GLU A 160 1.94 9.14 24.77
CA GLU A 160 1.34 10.37 24.22
C GLU A 160 0.99 10.23 22.73
N PHE A 161 1.49 9.20 22.07
CA PHE A 161 1.25 8.97 20.63
C PHE A 161 -0.18 8.43 20.38
N THR A 162 -1.15 9.30 20.51
CA THR A 162 -2.60 9.04 20.45
C THR A 162 -3.17 9.21 19.03
N PRO A 163 -4.44 8.83 18.77
CA PRO A 163 -5.11 9.13 17.50
C PRO A 163 -5.13 10.62 17.12
N SER A 164 -5.14 11.53 18.10
CA SER A 164 -5.04 12.97 17.86
C SER A 164 -3.73 13.35 17.18
N VAL A 165 -2.60 12.77 17.63
CA VAL A 165 -1.29 13.00 16.99
C VAL A 165 -1.26 12.50 15.55
N VAL A 166 -1.94 11.38 15.27
CA VAL A 166 -2.06 10.85 13.90
C VAL A 166 -2.85 11.82 13.01
N GLN A 167 -3.95 12.39 13.50
CA GLN A 167 -4.76 13.38 12.77
C GLN A 167 -3.97 14.68 12.54
N ASP A 168 -3.27 15.18 13.56
CA ASP A 168 -2.42 16.36 13.46
C ASP A 168 -1.29 16.16 12.43
N PHE A 169 -0.69 14.97 12.37
CA PHE A 169 0.33 14.66 11.38
C PHE A 169 -0.24 14.58 9.96
N GLU A 170 -1.43 14.03 9.78
CA GLU A 170 -2.11 14.02 8.48
C GLU A 170 -2.39 15.44 7.98
N LEU A 171 -2.87 16.31 8.87
CA LEU A 171 -3.08 17.73 8.57
C LEU A 171 -1.76 18.43 8.21
N TYR A 172 -0.70 18.21 8.99
CA TYR A 172 0.63 18.75 8.71
C TYR A 172 1.15 18.33 7.33
N LEU A 173 0.98 17.06 6.94
CA LEU A 173 1.43 16.57 5.63
C LEU A 173 0.77 17.32 4.47
N SER A 174 -0.50 17.68 4.59
CA SER A 174 -1.25 18.36 3.55
C SER A 174 -1.03 19.88 3.55
N THR A 175 -0.99 20.51 4.73
CA THR A 175 -0.99 21.99 4.85
C THR A 175 0.40 22.59 4.93
N VAL A 176 1.35 21.95 5.61
CA VAL A 176 2.70 22.48 5.86
C VAL A 176 3.73 21.78 4.96
N ALA A 177 3.71 20.45 4.90
CA ALA A 177 4.65 19.70 4.06
C ALA A 177 4.28 19.69 2.56
N GLY A 178 3.15 20.30 2.18
CA GLY A 178 2.72 20.46 0.77
C GLY A 178 2.51 19.13 0.04
N CYS A 179 2.20 18.05 0.75
CA CYS A 179 1.99 16.75 0.12
C CYS A 179 0.62 16.70 -0.55
N ALA A 180 0.59 16.25 -1.81
CA ALA A 180 -0.67 15.90 -2.47
C ALA A 180 -1.41 14.80 -1.67
N TYR A 181 -2.76 14.83 -1.72
CA TYR A 181 -3.63 13.96 -0.92
C TYR A 181 -3.19 12.48 -0.90
N ASN A 182 -3.07 11.86 -2.07
CA ASN A 182 -2.64 10.45 -2.16
C ASN A 182 -1.22 10.20 -1.62
N THR A 183 -0.36 11.22 -1.62
CA THR A 183 0.98 11.13 -1.03
C THR A 183 0.89 11.12 0.49
N SER A 184 0.05 11.98 1.07
CA SER A 184 -0.25 12.01 2.51
C SER A 184 -0.82 10.67 2.97
N VAL A 185 -1.84 10.14 2.29
CA VAL A 185 -2.42 8.81 2.59
C VAL A 185 -1.38 7.69 2.53
N LYS A 186 -0.47 7.70 1.55
CA LYS A 186 0.61 6.70 1.46
C LYS A 186 1.61 6.82 2.61
N LYS A 187 1.94 8.04 3.03
CA LYS A 187 2.79 8.30 4.21
C LYS A 187 2.10 7.84 5.49
N MET A 188 0.81 8.11 5.65
CA MET A 188 0.01 7.65 6.79
C MET A 188 -0.05 6.11 6.86
N LYS A 189 -0.26 5.42 5.73
CA LYS A 189 -0.17 3.95 5.66
C LYS A 189 1.20 3.42 6.06
N ALA A 190 2.27 4.11 5.66
CA ALA A 190 3.62 3.73 6.03
C ALA A 190 3.88 3.96 7.53
N LEU A 191 3.37 5.06 8.13
CA LEU A 191 3.44 5.31 9.57
C LEU A 191 2.68 4.21 10.34
N LYS A 192 1.48 3.82 9.87
CA LYS A 192 0.75 2.68 10.46
C LYS A 192 1.57 1.39 10.47
N THR A 193 2.38 1.14 9.45
CA THR A 193 3.28 -0.04 9.43
C THR A 193 4.31 0.04 10.55
N VAL A 194 4.86 1.22 10.84
CA VAL A 194 5.81 1.44 11.94
C VAL A 194 5.12 1.27 13.29
N THR A 195 3.90 1.78 13.46
CA THR A 195 3.15 1.59 14.72
C THR A 195 2.78 0.14 14.98
N ILE A 196 2.41 -0.62 13.93
CA ILE A 196 2.18 -2.08 14.05
C ILE A 196 3.47 -2.81 14.46
N TYR A 197 4.63 -2.41 13.90
CA TYR A 197 5.91 -2.96 14.34
C TYR A 197 6.17 -2.66 15.82
N ALA A 198 5.93 -1.42 16.26
CA ALA A 198 6.09 -1.02 17.65
C ALA A 198 5.15 -1.80 18.59
N GLN A 199 3.89 -2.02 18.18
CA GLN A 199 2.92 -2.82 18.94
C GLN A 199 3.33 -4.29 19.05
N LYS A 200 3.75 -4.91 17.93
CA LYS A 200 4.19 -6.32 17.92
C LYS A 200 5.40 -6.56 18.83
N ARG A 201 6.21 -5.55 19.08
CA ARG A 201 7.37 -5.61 19.98
C ARG A 201 7.05 -5.12 21.40
N GLY A 202 5.79 -4.77 21.68
CA GLY A 202 5.35 -4.29 22.97
C GLY A 202 5.86 -2.89 23.34
N TYR A 203 6.44 -2.15 22.38
CA TYR A 203 6.88 -0.77 22.61
C TYR A 203 5.69 0.19 22.69
N LEU A 204 4.70 0.01 21.81
CA LEU A 204 3.47 0.80 21.75
C LEU A 204 2.28 -0.07 22.21
N LEU A 205 1.57 0.35 23.25
CA LEU A 205 0.53 -0.46 23.91
C LEU A 205 -0.88 -0.26 23.34
N HIS A 206 -1.09 0.76 22.54
CA HIS A 206 -2.39 1.08 21.94
C HIS A 206 -2.23 1.34 20.44
N ASP A 207 -3.32 1.24 19.70
CA ASP A 207 -3.31 1.57 18.29
C ASP A 207 -3.63 3.06 18.08
N PRO A 208 -2.66 3.90 17.68
CA PRO A 208 -2.91 5.32 17.41
C PRO A 208 -3.72 5.50 16.12
N PHE A 209 -3.86 4.46 15.30
CA PHE A 209 -4.70 4.46 14.09
C PHE A 209 -6.09 3.85 14.32
N LEU A 210 -6.53 3.72 15.58
CA LEU A 210 -7.86 3.22 15.89
C LEU A 210 -8.91 4.08 15.16
N ASN A 211 -9.81 3.43 14.39
CA ASN A 211 -10.84 4.06 13.58
C ASN A 211 -10.34 4.94 12.40
N HIS A 212 -9.02 5.03 12.16
CA HIS A 212 -8.50 5.77 11.01
C HIS A 212 -8.72 5.00 9.70
N ARG A 213 -9.45 5.61 8.77
CA ARG A 213 -9.75 5.01 7.46
C ARG A 213 -8.89 5.65 6.37
N PHE A 214 -8.25 4.82 5.56
CA PHE A 214 -7.46 5.28 4.43
C PHE A 214 -8.31 5.27 3.16
N HIS A 215 -8.51 6.41 2.56
CA HIS A 215 -9.12 6.54 1.24
C HIS A 215 -8.07 7.02 0.24
N LEU A 216 -7.99 6.38 -0.93
CA LEU A 216 -7.13 6.84 -2.03
C LEU A 216 -8.04 7.34 -3.14
N GLU A 217 -7.81 8.56 -3.58
CA GLU A 217 -8.50 9.10 -4.75
C GLU A 217 -8.01 8.42 -6.03
N PRO A 218 -8.93 8.06 -6.94
CA PRO A 218 -8.55 7.50 -8.22
C PRO A 218 -7.75 8.53 -9.03
N VAL A 219 -6.58 8.15 -9.51
CA VAL A 219 -5.75 9.00 -10.35
C VAL A 219 -5.95 8.63 -11.81
N ASN A 220 -6.51 9.56 -12.58
CA ASN A 220 -6.58 9.41 -14.04
C ASN A 220 -5.27 9.88 -14.67
N ARG A 221 -4.44 8.95 -15.13
CA ARG A 221 -3.17 9.27 -15.79
C ARG A 221 -3.31 9.45 -17.30
N GLY A 222 -4.47 9.13 -17.86
CA GLY A 222 -4.67 9.14 -19.31
C GLY A 222 -3.92 8.01 -20.02
N PHE A 223 -3.98 8.07 -21.34
CA PHE A 223 -3.26 7.22 -22.30
C PHE A 223 -3.12 7.98 -23.63
N LEU A 224 -2.26 7.55 -24.53
CA LEU A 224 -2.11 8.14 -25.85
C LEU A 224 -3.13 7.55 -26.82
N THR A 225 -3.68 8.40 -27.69
CA THR A 225 -4.48 7.95 -28.85
C THR A 225 -3.58 7.41 -29.94
N ASP A 226 -4.15 6.67 -30.92
CA ASP A 226 -3.39 6.15 -32.05
C ASP A 226 -2.74 7.31 -32.83
N GLU A 227 -3.40 8.48 -33.00
CA GLU A 227 -2.84 9.66 -33.65
C GLU A 227 -1.66 10.26 -32.88
N GLU A 228 -1.75 10.34 -31.54
CA GLU A 228 -0.65 10.83 -30.71
C GLU A 228 0.57 9.91 -30.77
N ILE A 229 0.36 8.58 -30.76
CA ILE A 229 1.43 7.60 -30.96
C ILE A 229 2.10 7.79 -32.31
N MET A 230 1.33 7.95 -33.40
CA MET A 230 1.84 8.16 -34.74
C MET A 230 2.60 9.48 -34.86
N LYS A 231 2.13 10.57 -34.27
CA LYS A 231 2.85 11.86 -34.21
C LYS A 231 4.21 11.71 -33.57
N ILE A 232 4.29 11.00 -32.43
CA ILE A 232 5.57 10.76 -31.73
C ILE A 232 6.48 9.84 -32.54
N ALA A 233 5.95 8.74 -33.08
CA ALA A 233 6.72 7.73 -33.80
C ALA A 233 7.34 8.26 -35.10
N ASN A 234 6.61 9.11 -35.85
CA ASN A 234 7.02 9.63 -37.13
C ASN A 234 7.81 10.95 -37.06
N LYS A 235 7.96 11.54 -35.88
CA LYS A 235 8.69 12.80 -35.73
C LYS A 235 10.19 12.54 -35.86
N ASP A 236 10.79 13.23 -36.80
CA ASP A 236 12.25 13.36 -36.90
C ASP A 236 12.69 14.48 -35.94
N PHE A 237 13.57 14.17 -35.01
CA PHE A 237 14.10 15.12 -34.05
C PHE A 237 15.47 15.67 -34.44
N GLY A 238 16.18 15.02 -35.36
CA GLY A 238 17.56 15.35 -35.70
C GLY A 238 18.55 15.30 -34.54
N ILE A 239 18.10 14.77 -33.37
CA ILE A 239 18.85 14.68 -32.11
C ILE A 239 18.81 13.26 -31.62
N GLN A 240 19.93 12.56 -31.71
CA GLN A 240 20.03 11.12 -31.41
C GLN A 240 19.47 10.73 -30.01
N ARG A 241 19.68 11.57 -28.97
CA ARG A 241 19.16 11.29 -27.61
C ARG A 241 17.63 11.27 -27.57
N LEU A 242 16.96 12.14 -28.33
CA LEU A 242 15.50 12.20 -28.37
C LEU A 242 14.92 11.04 -29.20
N GLU A 243 15.58 10.70 -30.31
CA GLU A 243 15.19 9.56 -31.14
C GLU A 243 15.28 8.25 -30.37
N LEU A 244 16.37 8.05 -29.62
CA LEU A 244 16.51 6.87 -28.75
C LEU A 244 15.40 6.80 -27.70
N VAL A 245 15.08 7.90 -27.04
CA VAL A 245 14.02 7.95 -26.02
C VAL A 245 12.64 7.72 -26.63
N ARG A 246 12.36 8.33 -27.80
CA ARG A 246 11.15 8.06 -28.59
C ARG A 246 11.01 6.57 -28.89
N ASP A 247 12.05 5.96 -29.45
CA ASP A 247 12.03 4.57 -29.85
C ASP A 247 11.74 3.65 -28.67
N VAL A 248 12.42 3.83 -27.54
CA VAL A 248 12.20 3.06 -26.32
C VAL A 248 10.80 3.29 -25.73
N PHE A 249 10.29 4.51 -25.80
CA PHE A 249 8.95 4.84 -25.36
C PHE A 249 7.89 4.16 -26.25
N ILE A 250 8.05 4.22 -27.58
CA ILE A 250 7.18 3.53 -28.54
C ILE A 250 7.25 2.02 -28.34
N PHE A 251 8.45 1.46 -28.13
CA PHE A 251 8.61 0.05 -27.78
C PHE A 251 7.75 -0.34 -26.55
N SER A 252 7.77 0.48 -25.49
CA SER A 252 6.93 0.25 -24.33
C SER A 252 5.42 0.43 -24.59
N CYS A 253 5.03 1.31 -25.53
CA CYS A 253 3.64 1.45 -25.97
C CYS A 253 3.08 0.18 -26.64
N PHE A 254 3.94 -0.65 -27.23
CA PHE A 254 3.54 -1.89 -27.92
C PHE A 254 3.89 -3.18 -27.17
N THR A 255 4.62 -3.10 -26.07
CA THR A 255 4.98 -4.27 -25.25
C THR A 255 4.40 -4.21 -23.83
N GLY A 256 4.05 -3.02 -23.35
CA GLY A 256 3.58 -2.80 -22.00
C GLY A 256 4.66 -2.96 -20.92
N LEU A 257 5.92 -3.19 -21.28
CA LEU A 257 7.01 -3.36 -20.33
C LEU A 257 7.27 -2.05 -19.56
N ALA A 258 7.58 -2.15 -18.29
CA ALA A 258 8.00 -1.00 -17.48
C ALA A 258 9.44 -0.61 -17.85
N TYR A 259 9.82 0.65 -17.54
CA TYR A 259 11.17 1.15 -17.82
C TYR A 259 12.28 0.19 -17.40
N ILE A 260 12.22 -0.28 -16.16
CA ILE A 260 13.24 -1.14 -15.57
C ILE A 260 13.29 -2.53 -16.27
N ASP A 261 12.14 -3.04 -16.68
CA ASP A 261 12.06 -4.32 -17.40
C ASP A 261 12.64 -4.16 -18.82
N VAL A 262 12.40 -3.01 -19.48
CA VAL A 262 13.01 -2.70 -20.78
C VAL A 262 14.52 -2.49 -20.66
N SER A 263 14.97 -1.79 -19.62
CA SER A 263 16.41 -1.52 -19.42
C SER A 263 17.23 -2.77 -19.10
N ASN A 264 16.58 -3.81 -18.62
CA ASN A 264 17.21 -5.09 -18.28
C ASN A 264 17.02 -6.17 -19.37
N LEU A 265 16.37 -5.82 -20.50
CA LEU A 265 16.23 -6.77 -21.61
C LEU A 265 17.59 -7.13 -22.21
N THR A 266 17.81 -8.43 -22.37
CA THR A 266 18.95 -9.02 -23.06
C THR A 266 18.45 -9.82 -24.26
N PRO A 267 19.30 -10.16 -25.23
CA PRO A 267 18.92 -11.06 -26.33
C PRO A 267 18.31 -12.38 -25.87
N ASP A 268 18.74 -12.91 -24.72
CA ASP A 268 18.23 -14.17 -24.14
C ASP A 268 16.75 -14.09 -23.72
N ASN A 269 16.22 -12.87 -23.55
CA ASN A 269 14.79 -12.67 -23.27
C ASN A 269 13.92 -12.80 -24.52
N ILE A 270 14.51 -12.90 -25.73
CA ILE A 270 13.79 -13.04 -26.99
C ILE A 270 13.85 -14.49 -27.42
N VAL A 271 12.72 -15.17 -27.30
CA VAL A 271 12.57 -16.59 -27.60
C VAL A 271 11.70 -16.76 -28.83
N THR A 272 12.11 -17.63 -29.77
CA THR A 272 11.28 -17.98 -30.92
C THR A 272 10.49 -19.24 -30.58
N LEU A 273 9.15 -19.13 -30.64
CA LEU A 273 8.21 -20.23 -30.48
C LEU A 273 7.24 -20.22 -31.65
N ASP A 274 7.10 -21.34 -32.34
CA ASP A 274 6.20 -21.50 -33.48
C ASP A 274 6.36 -20.36 -34.51
N ASP A 275 7.61 -20.08 -34.93
CA ASP A 275 8.02 -19.02 -35.85
C ASP A 275 7.70 -17.59 -35.41
N LYS A 276 7.27 -17.40 -34.15
CA LYS A 276 6.97 -16.09 -33.54
C LYS A 276 7.98 -15.77 -32.48
N GLN A 277 8.40 -14.50 -32.45
CA GLN A 277 9.30 -14.00 -31.43
C GLN A 277 8.50 -13.50 -30.22
N TRP A 278 8.93 -13.93 -29.05
CA TRP A 278 8.32 -13.56 -27.77
C TRP A 278 9.37 -12.91 -26.88
N ILE A 279 8.95 -11.88 -26.13
CA ILE A 279 9.70 -11.40 -24.99
C ILE A 279 9.25 -12.22 -23.78
N MET A 280 10.17 -13.00 -23.22
CA MET A 280 9.96 -13.78 -22.01
C MET A 280 10.86 -13.24 -20.90
N THR A 281 10.25 -12.64 -19.88
CA THR A 281 10.99 -12.02 -18.79
C THR A 281 10.21 -12.12 -17.48
N LYS A 282 10.89 -11.84 -16.36
CA LYS A 282 10.24 -11.68 -15.06
C LYS A 282 10.20 -10.21 -14.69
N ARG A 283 9.02 -9.72 -14.35
CA ARG A 283 8.84 -8.35 -13.92
C ARG A 283 9.66 -8.09 -12.65
N GLN A 284 10.57 -7.13 -12.67
CA GLN A 284 11.46 -6.85 -11.54
C GLN A 284 10.72 -6.49 -10.25
N LYS A 285 9.60 -5.77 -10.35
CA LYS A 285 8.84 -5.32 -9.17
C LYS A 285 8.04 -6.42 -8.48
N THR A 286 7.58 -7.44 -9.21
CA THR A 286 6.61 -8.44 -8.71
C THR A 286 7.09 -9.87 -8.86
N SER A 287 8.23 -10.08 -9.54
CA SER A 287 8.79 -11.39 -9.92
C SER A 287 7.82 -12.27 -10.71
N VAL A 288 6.74 -11.67 -11.27
CA VAL A 288 5.76 -12.37 -12.10
C VAL A 288 6.31 -12.53 -13.51
N GLU A 289 6.16 -13.72 -14.09
CA GLU A 289 6.49 -13.98 -15.49
C GLU A 289 5.62 -13.13 -16.41
N THR A 290 6.26 -12.54 -17.40
CA THR A 290 5.66 -11.65 -18.38
C THR A 290 6.08 -12.12 -19.76
N ASN A 291 5.09 -12.57 -20.56
CA ASN A 291 5.29 -13.06 -21.92
C ASN A 291 4.52 -12.16 -22.86
N VAL A 292 5.22 -11.50 -23.76
CA VAL A 292 4.65 -10.57 -24.74
C VAL A 292 5.09 -10.96 -26.13
N LEU A 293 4.12 -11.14 -27.04
CA LEU A 293 4.42 -11.39 -28.44
C LEU A 293 5.08 -10.13 -29.05
N LEU A 294 6.22 -10.31 -29.68
CA LEU A 294 6.94 -9.23 -30.32
C LEU A 294 6.32 -8.91 -31.68
N LEU A 295 5.55 -7.83 -31.74
CA LEU A 295 4.93 -7.33 -32.97
C LEU A 295 5.98 -6.64 -33.87
N ASP A 296 5.65 -6.33 -35.12
CA ASP A 296 6.62 -5.80 -36.10
C ASP A 296 7.22 -4.45 -35.71
N ILE A 297 6.43 -3.56 -35.07
CA ILE A 297 6.92 -2.24 -34.61
C ILE A 297 8.02 -2.40 -33.57
N PRO A 298 7.82 -3.10 -32.45
CA PRO A 298 8.87 -3.29 -31.46
C PRO A 298 10.05 -4.11 -31.95
N LYS A 299 9.88 -5.04 -32.93
CA LYS A 299 11.02 -5.77 -33.56
C LYS A 299 12.05 -4.83 -34.15
N ARG A 300 11.60 -3.76 -34.82
CA ARG A 300 12.48 -2.77 -35.47
C ARG A 300 13.26 -1.91 -34.50
N ILE A 301 12.76 -1.77 -33.27
CA ILE A 301 13.27 -0.85 -32.23
C ILE A 301 14.26 -1.55 -31.29
N ILE A 302 14.05 -2.83 -30.99
CA ILE A 302 14.73 -3.56 -29.93
C ILE A 302 16.26 -3.53 -29.98
N ALA A 303 16.83 -3.38 -31.19
CA ALA A 303 18.27 -3.38 -31.43
C ALA A 303 19.00 -2.10 -30.97
N LYS A 304 18.30 -1.07 -30.50
CA LYS A 304 18.87 0.30 -30.36
C LYS A 304 18.98 0.80 -28.91
N TYR A 305 18.61 0.03 -27.89
CA TYR A 305 18.55 0.56 -26.52
C TYR A 305 19.90 0.57 -25.80
N SER A 306 20.30 1.69 -25.23
CA SER A 306 21.41 1.80 -24.27
C SER A 306 21.19 2.92 -23.22
N GLY A 307 21.18 2.52 -21.96
CA GLY A 307 21.81 3.17 -20.81
C GLY A 307 21.29 4.48 -20.22
N LEU A 308 20.16 5.05 -20.61
CA LEU A 308 19.63 6.23 -19.89
C LEU A 308 18.92 5.84 -18.58
N THR A 309 18.97 6.70 -17.55
CA THR A 309 18.17 6.49 -16.35
C THR A 309 16.71 6.86 -16.59
N ASN A 310 15.78 6.25 -15.83
CA ASN A 310 14.34 6.55 -15.91
C ASN A 310 14.04 8.05 -15.70
N GLN A 311 14.79 8.71 -14.84
CA GLN A 311 14.62 10.15 -14.59
C GLN A 311 15.00 10.98 -15.82
N LYS A 312 16.13 10.70 -16.47
CA LYS A 312 16.56 11.37 -17.72
C LYS A 312 15.58 11.06 -18.85
N THR A 313 15.15 9.79 -18.99
CA THR A 313 14.16 9.39 -19.99
C THR A 313 12.86 10.18 -19.83
N ASN A 314 12.33 10.31 -18.60
CA ASN A 314 11.12 11.09 -18.34
C ASN A 314 11.32 12.61 -18.59
N ALA A 315 12.52 13.16 -18.38
CA ALA A 315 12.82 14.55 -18.73
C ALA A 315 12.77 14.76 -20.25
N TYR A 316 13.39 13.87 -21.03
CA TYR A 316 13.36 13.94 -22.50
C TYR A 316 11.98 13.66 -23.09
N LEU A 317 11.16 12.83 -22.45
CA LEU A 317 9.77 12.60 -22.86
C LEU A 317 8.91 13.88 -22.77
N LYS A 318 9.21 14.81 -21.86
CA LYS A 318 8.54 16.11 -21.81
C LYS A 318 8.94 16.97 -23.01
N GLU A 319 10.24 17.02 -23.35
CA GLU A 319 10.74 17.70 -24.54
C GLU A 319 10.12 17.13 -25.82
N ILE A 320 10.01 15.79 -25.92
CA ILE A 320 9.32 15.10 -27.03
C ILE A 320 7.85 15.51 -27.10
N ALA A 321 7.15 15.58 -25.97
CA ALA A 321 5.75 15.98 -25.92
C ALA A 321 5.56 17.38 -26.51
N ASP A 322 6.40 18.33 -26.08
CA ASP A 322 6.36 19.72 -26.55
C ASP A 322 6.62 19.81 -28.05
N LEU A 323 7.66 19.12 -28.56
CA LEU A 323 8.02 19.09 -29.98
C LEU A 323 6.99 18.41 -30.88
N CYS A 324 6.20 17.47 -30.34
CA CYS A 324 5.12 16.79 -31.04
C CYS A 324 3.74 17.45 -30.86
N GLY A 325 3.64 18.50 -30.06
CA GLY A 325 2.38 19.17 -29.74
C GLY A 325 1.41 18.28 -28.94
N VAL A 326 1.93 17.34 -28.14
CA VAL A 326 1.15 16.45 -27.30
C VAL A 326 0.96 17.09 -25.91
N LYS A 327 -0.25 17.51 -25.58
CA LYS A 327 -0.56 18.21 -24.31
C LYS A 327 -0.52 17.31 -23.07
N LYS A 328 -0.39 15.99 -23.25
CA LYS A 328 -0.34 15.02 -22.15
C LYS A 328 1.06 14.97 -21.52
N ASN A 329 1.11 14.80 -20.19
CA ASN A 329 2.37 14.62 -19.50
C ASN A 329 2.98 13.26 -19.84
N LEU A 330 3.90 13.22 -20.82
CA LEU A 330 4.57 11.99 -21.21
C LEU A 330 5.50 11.52 -20.08
N THR A 331 5.25 10.31 -19.64
CA THR A 331 6.13 9.57 -18.73
C THR A 331 6.26 8.15 -19.22
N PHE A 332 7.35 7.47 -18.90
CA PHE A 332 7.51 6.08 -19.34
C PHE A 332 6.36 5.17 -18.88
N HIS A 333 5.77 5.48 -17.72
CA HIS A 333 4.60 4.76 -17.23
C HIS A 333 3.34 4.99 -18.06
N LEU A 334 3.23 6.13 -18.77
CA LEU A 334 2.13 6.42 -19.68
C LEU A 334 2.15 5.46 -20.89
N ALA A 335 3.33 5.06 -21.39
CA ALA A 335 3.44 4.05 -22.45
C ALA A 335 2.75 2.73 -22.04
N ARG A 336 2.99 2.28 -20.82
CA ARG A 336 2.35 1.07 -20.29
C ARG A 336 0.84 1.24 -20.10
N HIS A 337 0.35 2.42 -19.69
CA HIS A 337 -1.08 2.75 -19.68
C HIS A 337 -1.67 2.70 -21.08
N THR A 338 -0.94 3.25 -22.06
CA THR A 338 -1.32 3.25 -23.48
C THR A 338 -1.44 1.83 -24.01
N PHE A 339 -0.44 0.97 -23.79
CA PHE A 339 -0.50 -0.44 -24.17
C PHE A 339 -1.74 -1.15 -23.60
N ALA A 340 -1.96 -1.00 -22.28
CA ALA A 340 -3.08 -1.64 -21.61
C ALA A 340 -4.43 -1.21 -22.19
N THR A 341 -4.63 0.11 -22.33
CA THR A 341 -5.90 0.68 -22.82
C THR A 341 -6.10 0.35 -24.31
N MET A 342 -5.06 0.47 -25.14
CA MET A 342 -5.10 0.13 -26.55
C MET A 342 -5.42 -1.35 -26.77
N SER A 343 -4.77 -2.25 -26.03
CA SER A 343 -5.02 -3.70 -26.15
C SER A 343 -6.47 -4.04 -25.76
N LEU A 344 -6.97 -3.50 -24.65
CA LEU A 344 -8.35 -3.72 -24.21
C LEU A 344 -9.37 -3.12 -25.18
N SER A 345 -9.11 -1.93 -25.75
CA SER A 345 -10.00 -1.30 -26.74
C SER A 345 -10.04 -2.07 -28.06
N LYS A 346 -8.96 -2.77 -28.41
CA LYS A 346 -8.88 -3.64 -29.60
C LYS A 346 -9.34 -5.09 -29.33
N GLY A 347 -10.01 -5.34 -28.20
CA GLY A 347 -10.66 -6.61 -27.91
C GLY A 347 -9.78 -7.69 -27.26
N VAL A 348 -8.53 -7.38 -26.87
CA VAL A 348 -7.69 -8.34 -26.14
C VAL A 348 -8.31 -8.58 -24.76
N PRO A 349 -8.55 -9.84 -24.34
CA PRO A 349 -9.11 -10.16 -23.04
C PRO A 349 -8.29 -9.57 -21.88
N MET A 350 -8.99 -9.13 -20.82
CA MET A 350 -8.35 -8.47 -19.67
C MET A 350 -7.34 -9.38 -18.96
N GLU A 351 -7.61 -10.67 -18.90
CA GLU A 351 -6.73 -11.69 -18.32
C GLU A 351 -5.42 -11.77 -19.09
N SER A 352 -5.48 -11.75 -20.43
CA SER A 352 -4.31 -11.75 -21.29
C SER A 352 -3.48 -10.47 -21.10
N VAL A 353 -4.15 -9.30 -21.08
CA VAL A 353 -3.47 -8.01 -20.81
C VAL A 353 -2.85 -8.01 -19.41
N SER A 354 -3.55 -8.52 -18.41
CA SER A 354 -3.05 -8.65 -17.04
C SER A 354 -1.77 -9.49 -16.96
N LYS A 355 -1.74 -10.61 -17.69
CA LYS A 355 -0.58 -11.50 -17.78
C LYS A 355 0.59 -10.85 -18.52
N MET A 356 0.35 -10.21 -19.68
CA MET A 356 1.36 -9.44 -20.43
C MET A 356 1.97 -8.30 -19.59
N LEU A 357 1.16 -7.68 -18.72
CA LEU A 357 1.62 -6.64 -17.81
C LEU A 357 2.28 -7.20 -16.52
N GLY A 358 2.28 -8.50 -16.28
CA GLY A 358 2.82 -9.10 -15.06
C GLY A 358 2.13 -8.59 -13.77
N HIS A 359 0.80 -8.43 -13.80
CA HIS A 359 0.03 -8.06 -12.63
C HIS A 359 -0.31 -9.30 -11.80
N THR A 360 -0.05 -9.24 -10.49
CA THR A 360 -0.43 -10.30 -9.53
C THR A 360 -1.93 -10.31 -9.24
N ASN A 361 -2.63 -9.20 -9.50
CA ASN A 361 -4.05 -9.05 -9.24
C ASN A 361 -4.71 -8.33 -10.43
N ILE A 362 -5.73 -8.96 -10.99
CA ILE A 362 -6.48 -8.46 -12.14
C ILE A 362 -7.15 -7.09 -11.87
N LYS A 363 -7.47 -6.78 -10.60
CA LYS A 363 -7.97 -5.45 -10.21
C LYS A 363 -7.03 -4.31 -10.62
N THR A 364 -5.73 -4.60 -10.72
CA THR A 364 -4.74 -3.62 -11.22
C THR A 364 -4.92 -3.34 -12.72
N THR A 365 -5.45 -4.30 -13.49
CA THR A 365 -5.73 -4.14 -14.92
C THR A 365 -7.11 -3.48 -15.14
N GLN A 366 -8.05 -3.67 -14.23
CA GLN A 366 -9.39 -3.08 -14.30
C GLN A 366 -9.39 -1.54 -14.34
N ILE A 367 -8.34 -0.89 -13.83
CA ILE A 367 -8.21 0.57 -13.93
C ILE A 367 -8.11 1.07 -15.38
N TYR A 368 -7.70 0.21 -16.32
CA TYR A 368 -7.59 0.51 -17.75
C TYR A 368 -8.88 0.15 -18.51
N ALA A 369 -9.71 -0.72 -17.95
CA ALA A 369 -10.97 -1.15 -18.52
C ALA A 369 -12.07 -0.11 -18.30
N ARG A 370 -11.81 1.15 -18.70
CA ARG A 370 -12.90 2.11 -18.86
C ARG A 370 -13.69 1.67 -20.10
N ILE A 371 -14.81 1.00 -19.86
CA ILE A 371 -15.72 0.62 -20.90
C ILE A 371 -16.22 1.91 -21.55
N THR A 372 -15.71 2.22 -22.73
CA THR A 372 -16.24 3.32 -23.55
C THR A 372 -17.51 2.84 -24.23
N ASN A 373 -18.45 3.77 -24.52
CA ASN A 373 -19.64 3.42 -25.29
C ASN A 373 -19.29 2.72 -26.62
N LYS A 374 -18.20 3.13 -27.27
CA LYS A 374 -17.66 2.47 -28.48
C LYS A 374 -17.32 1.00 -28.25
N LYS A 375 -16.76 0.64 -27.08
CA LYS A 375 -16.46 -0.77 -26.78
C LYS A 375 -17.75 -1.57 -26.55
N ILE A 376 -18.70 -0.98 -25.81
CA ILE A 376 -20.01 -1.62 -25.60
C ILE A 376 -20.71 -1.85 -26.95
N GLU A 377 -20.70 -0.84 -27.82
CA GLU A 377 -21.26 -0.91 -29.17
C GLU A 377 -20.62 -2.06 -29.95
N HIS A 378 -19.28 -2.08 -30.04
CA HIS A 378 -18.54 -3.14 -30.75
C HIS A 378 -18.79 -4.54 -30.17
N ASP A 379 -18.79 -4.69 -28.82
CA ASP A 379 -19.05 -5.97 -28.16
C ASP A 379 -20.50 -6.45 -28.43
N MET A 380 -21.46 -5.51 -28.48
CA MET A 380 -22.87 -5.81 -28.81
C MET A 380 -23.06 -6.14 -30.30
N GLU A 381 -22.34 -5.48 -31.22
CA GLU A 381 -22.32 -5.83 -32.63
C GLU A 381 -21.80 -7.26 -32.85
N GLN A 382 -20.66 -7.61 -32.20
CA GLN A 382 -20.12 -8.98 -32.26
C GLN A 382 -21.11 -10.01 -31.69
N LEU A 383 -21.84 -9.65 -30.63
CA LEU A 383 -22.87 -10.52 -30.07
C LEU A 383 -24.03 -10.66 -31.05
N ALA A 384 -24.48 -9.58 -31.69
CA ALA A 384 -25.55 -9.60 -32.68
C ALA A 384 -25.21 -10.51 -33.86
N ASP A 385 -23.95 -10.44 -34.38
CA ASP A 385 -23.46 -11.32 -35.45
C ASP A 385 -23.50 -12.79 -35.03
N LYS A 386 -23.07 -13.12 -33.81
CA LYS A 386 -23.14 -14.49 -33.29
C LYS A 386 -24.58 -15.00 -33.09
N LEU A 387 -25.48 -14.08 -32.74
CA LEU A 387 -26.91 -14.38 -32.57
C LEU A 387 -27.69 -14.38 -33.90
N GLY A 388 -27.08 -14.01 -35.01
CA GLY A 388 -27.74 -13.97 -36.33
C GLY A 388 -28.40 -15.28 -36.78
N LYS A 389 -27.84 -16.41 -36.34
CA LYS A 389 -28.48 -17.75 -36.56
C LYS A 389 -29.76 -17.90 -35.72
N PHE A 390 -29.80 -17.36 -34.50
CA PHE A 390 -30.99 -17.38 -33.63
C PHE A 390 -32.06 -16.44 -34.18
N ASN A 391 -31.70 -15.26 -34.67
CA ASN A 391 -32.64 -14.32 -35.26
C ASN A 391 -33.34 -14.91 -36.49
N LYS A 392 -32.62 -15.63 -37.37
CA LYS A 392 -33.18 -16.36 -38.49
C LYS A 392 -34.14 -17.49 -38.07
N ALA A 393 -33.78 -18.22 -37.01
CA ALA A 393 -34.60 -19.31 -36.47
C ALA A 393 -35.89 -18.78 -35.78
N MET A 394 -35.85 -17.57 -35.23
CA MET A 394 -36.99 -16.92 -34.59
C MET A 394 -37.87 -16.08 -35.57
N GLY A 395 -37.52 -16.04 -36.86
CA GLY A 395 -38.30 -15.28 -37.87
C GLY A 395 -38.20 -13.75 -37.70
N ILE A 396 -37.24 -13.26 -36.92
CA ILE A 396 -37.00 -11.81 -36.75
C ILE A 396 -36.16 -11.36 -37.97
N ARG A 397 -36.80 -10.50 -38.82
CA ARG A 397 -36.14 -9.90 -40.00
C ARG A 397 -35.39 -8.61 -39.61
#